data_2db6732c5263bfa0c7286ded2cfd80d3
#
_entry.id   2db6732c5263bfa0c7286ded2cfd80d3
#
_cell.length_a   1.000
_cell.length_b   1.000
_cell.length_c   1.000
_cell.angle_alpha   90.00
_cell.angle_beta   90.00
_cell.angle_gamma   90.00
#
_symmetry.space_group_name_H-M   'P 1'
#
loop_
_entity.id
_entity.type
_entity.pdbx_description
1 polymer ?
#
loop_
_entity_poly.entity_id
_entity_poly.type
_entity_poly.pdbx_seq_one_letter_code
_entity_poly.pdbx_strand_id
1 'polypeptide(L)'
;EYSKHPDTLWAPWRLSYIKGNDDTAVLPDPDRWRPGADKSCFLCRAAALPESYDRDIGVVARTDQSVVILNRYPYTNGHLLIAPLQHQATLPEIDASVLLDLQQLLAIWCQRLTRTLEAQGFNIGLNLGQVAGAGVPGHLHWHLVPRWPGDVNFMTSVAGTRVIPQALDDLWNQLRSCT
;
A
#
# COMPACT_ATOMS: atom_id res chain seq x y z
N GLU A 1 32.60 -11.11 22.96
CA GLU A 1 31.55 -12.05 22.52
C GLU A 1 30.18 -11.41 22.73
N TYR A 2 29.63 -10.84 21.67
CA TYR A 2 28.27 -10.30 21.69
C TYR A 2 27.29 -11.49 21.68
N SER A 3 26.46 -11.58 22.71
CA SER A 3 25.37 -12.55 22.83
C SER A 3 24.46 -12.49 21.62
N LYS A 4 24.38 -13.60 20.86
CA LYS A 4 23.50 -13.77 19.69
C LYS A 4 22.09 -14.20 20.14
N HIS A 5 21.49 -13.52 21.11
CA HIS A 5 20.06 -13.69 21.34
C HIS A 5 19.32 -12.64 20.52
N PRO A 6 18.39 -13.03 19.62
CA PRO A 6 17.56 -12.07 18.94
C PRO A 6 16.72 -11.34 20.00
N ASP A 7 16.80 -10.01 19.99
CA ASP A 7 15.95 -9.19 20.85
C ASP A 7 14.50 -9.55 20.61
N THR A 8 13.83 -10.06 21.64
CA THR A 8 12.45 -10.46 21.56
C THR A 8 11.56 -9.23 21.69
N LEU A 9 11.02 -8.75 20.59
CA LEU A 9 9.97 -7.74 20.61
C LEU A 9 8.61 -8.40 20.77
N TRP A 10 7.92 -8.06 21.86
CA TRP A 10 6.56 -8.52 22.10
C TRP A 10 5.59 -7.75 21.18
N ALA A 11 5.13 -8.40 20.12
CA ALA A 11 4.24 -7.84 19.10
C ALA A 11 3.00 -8.73 18.89
N PRO A 12 2.07 -8.78 19.86
CA PRO A 12 0.92 -9.70 19.82
C PRO A 12 0.03 -9.49 18.59
N TRP A 13 -0.03 -8.29 18.04
CA TRP A 13 -0.74 -7.98 16.79
C TRP A 13 -0.16 -8.68 15.55
N ARG A 14 1.10 -9.15 15.59
CA ARG A 14 1.69 -9.95 14.51
C ARG A 14 1.30 -11.43 14.57
N LEU A 15 0.69 -11.87 15.67
CA LEU A 15 0.36 -13.27 15.85
C LEU A 15 -0.69 -13.76 14.85
N SER A 16 -1.66 -12.92 14.52
CA SER A 16 -2.65 -13.18 13.47
C SER A 16 -1.99 -13.36 12.11
N TYR A 17 -1.04 -12.49 11.77
CA TYR A 17 -0.26 -12.58 10.53
C TYR A 17 0.59 -13.87 10.46
N ILE A 18 1.30 -14.22 11.55
CA ILE A 18 2.17 -15.41 11.60
C ILE A 18 1.34 -16.70 11.54
N LYS A 19 0.15 -16.70 12.12
CA LYS A 19 -0.76 -17.85 12.12
C LYS A 19 -1.57 -18.00 10.83
N GLY A 20 -1.44 -17.06 9.88
CA GLY A 20 -2.29 -17.00 8.70
C GLY A 20 -3.76 -16.70 9.04
N ASN A 21 -4.04 -16.41 10.31
CA ASN A 21 -5.33 -15.95 10.83
C ASN A 21 -5.34 -14.42 10.79
N ASP A 22 -5.02 -13.85 9.62
CA ASP A 22 -5.44 -12.50 9.39
C ASP A 22 -6.97 -12.52 9.47
N ASP A 23 -7.55 -11.80 10.42
CA ASP A 23 -8.99 -11.46 10.46
C ASP A 23 -9.33 -10.55 9.26
N THR A 24 -8.87 -10.97 8.09
CA THR A 24 -9.34 -10.39 6.84
C THR A 24 -10.72 -10.97 6.65
N ALA A 25 -11.71 -10.11 6.63
CA ALA A 25 -13.00 -10.46 6.07
C ALA A 25 -12.73 -11.34 4.84
N VAL A 26 -13.34 -12.51 4.79
CA VAL A 26 -13.19 -13.40 3.63
C VAL A 26 -13.79 -12.64 2.46
N LEU A 27 -12.92 -11.95 1.74
CA LEU A 27 -13.34 -11.17 0.57
C LEU A 27 -13.89 -12.14 -0.46
N PRO A 28 -15.08 -11.88 -1.01
CA PRO A 28 -15.62 -12.72 -2.06
C PRO A 28 -14.73 -12.63 -3.31
N ASP A 29 -14.83 -13.64 -4.15
CA ASP A 29 -14.32 -13.49 -5.50
C ASP A 29 -15.16 -12.46 -6.27
N PRO A 30 -14.51 -11.58 -7.06
CA PRO A 30 -15.25 -10.65 -7.90
C PRO A 30 -16.17 -11.40 -8.87
N ASP A 31 -17.38 -10.88 -9.09
CA ASP A 31 -18.32 -11.42 -10.09
C ASP A 31 -17.69 -11.47 -11.49
N ARG A 32 -16.84 -10.51 -11.77
CA ARG A 32 -16.12 -10.42 -13.05
C ARG A 32 -14.70 -9.88 -12.85
N TRP A 33 -13.73 -10.64 -13.31
CA TRP A 33 -12.33 -10.21 -13.38
C TRP A 33 -12.08 -9.38 -14.64
N ARG A 34 -11.15 -8.43 -14.56
CA ARG A 34 -10.69 -7.69 -15.74
C ARG A 34 -9.92 -8.62 -16.68
N PRO A 35 -9.92 -8.36 -18.00
CA PRO A 35 -9.11 -9.13 -18.94
C PRO A 35 -7.63 -9.14 -18.51
N GLY A 36 -6.98 -10.29 -18.54
CA GLY A 36 -5.57 -10.45 -18.16
C GLY A 36 -5.30 -10.42 -16.65
N ALA A 37 -6.33 -10.34 -15.79
CA ALA A 37 -6.14 -10.32 -14.35
C ALA A 37 -5.55 -11.64 -13.83
N ASP A 38 -4.58 -11.51 -12.90
CA ASP A 38 -4.11 -12.61 -12.07
C ASP A 38 -4.99 -12.69 -10.81
N LYS A 39 -5.69 -13.83 -10.63
CA LYS A 39 -6.60 -14.04 -9.50
C LYS A 39 -5.89 -14.11 -8.15
N SER A 40 -4.60 -14.40 -8.12
CA SER A 40 -3.77 -14.39 -6.91
C SER A 40 -3.29 -12.98 -6.53
N CYS A 41 -3.38 -12.02 -7.46
CA CYS A 41 -2.92 -10.66 -7.26
C CYS A 41 -3.96 -9.82 -6.51
N PHE A 42 -3.59 -9.29 -5.35
CA PHE A 42 -4.49 -8.44 -4.55
C PHE A 42 -4.87 -7.13 -5.26
N LEU A 43 -3.99 -6.57 -6.10
CA LEU A 43 -4.28 -5.38 -6.91
C LEU A 43 -5.33 -5.67 -7.97
N CYS A 44 -5.27 -6.84 -8.64
CA CYS A 44 -6.32 -7.27 -9.56
C CYS A 44 -7.65 -7.48 -8.84
N ARG A 45 -7.63 -8.05 -7.64
CA ARG A 45 -8.84 -8.21 -6.81
C ARG A 45 -9.42 -6.84 -6.44
N ALA A 46 -8.58 -5.92 -6.00
CA ALA A 46 -8.99 -4.55 -5.69
C ALA A 46 -9.58 -3.84 -6.92
N ALA A 47 -9.00 -4.03 -8.10
CA ALA A 47 -9.49 -3.46 -9.35
C ALA A 47 -10.83 -4.04 -9.83
N ALA A 48 -11.19 -5.25 -9.38
CA ALA A 48 -12.37 -6.00 -9.83
C ALA A 48 -13.55 -5.96 -8.84
N LEU A 49 -13.29 -5.80 -7.54
CA LEU A 49 -14.34 -5.69 -6.52
C LEU A 49 -15.05 -4.33 -6.60
N PRO A 50 -16.37 -4.29 -6.33
CA PRO A 50 -17.13 -3.05 -6.26
C PRO A 50 -16.70 -2.18 -5.07
N GLU A 51 -17.02 -0.88 -5.13
CA GLU A 51 -16.66 0.12 -4.11
C GLU A 51 -17.17 -0.21 -2.70
N SER A 52 -18.24 -1.01 -2.59
CA SER A 52 -18.75 -1.48 -1.28
C SER A 52 -17.71 -2.26 -0.46
N TYR A 53 -16.67 -2.79 -1.11
CA TYR A 53 -15.55 -3.49 -0.47
C TYR A 53 -14.29 -2.64 -0.30
N ASP A 54 -14.32 -1.36 -0.69
CA ASP A 54 -13.13 -0.50 -0.66
C ASP A 54 -12.48 -0.42 0.72
N ARG A 55 -13.30 -0.38 1.78
CA ARG A 55 -12.82 -0.38 3.15
C ARG A 55 -12.05 -1.66 3.50
N ASP A 56 -12.62 -2.81 3.18
CA ASP A 56 -12.07 -4.12 3.53
C ASP A 56 -10.75 -4.42 2.80
N ILE A 57 -10.62 -3.88 1.57
CA ILE A 57 -9.41 -4.02 0.75
C ILE A 57 -8.45 -2.84 0.88
N GLY A 58 -8.82 -1.78 1.61
CA GLY A 58 -8.01 -0.60 1.84
C GLY A 58 -7.95 0.38 0.66
N VAL A 59 -8.87 0.30 -0.30
CA VAL A 59 -8.94 1.25 -1.42
C VAL A 59 -9.46 2.59 -0.91
N VAL A 60 -8.71 3.66 -1.16
CA VAL A 60 -9.05 5.02 -0.75
C VAL A 60 -9.51 5.88 -1.93
N ALA A 61 -9.17 5.53 -3.15
CA ALA A 61 -9.66 6.20 -4.36
C ALA A 61 -9.56 5.29 -5.60
N ARG A 62 -10.37 5.62 -6.60
CA ARG A 62 -10.36 4.99 -7.93
C ARG A 62 -10.47 6.06 -9.01
N THR A 63 -9.89 5.76 -10.17
CA THR A 63 -10.19 6.42 -11.44
C THR A 63 -10.68 5.36 -12.43
N ASP A 64 -10.97 5.74 -13.66
CA ASP A 64 -11.29 4.79 -14.72
C ASP A 64 -10.10 3.89 -15.09
N GLN A 65 -8.85 4.29 -14.74
CA GLN A 65 -7.62 3.65 -15.16
C GLN A 65 -6.77 3.11 -14.01
N SER A 66 -6.94 3.64 -12.78
CA SER A 66 -6.04 3.37 -11.66
C SER A 66 -6.77 3.22 -10.32
N VAL A 67 -6.06 2.66 -9.34
CA VAL A 67 -6.53 2.50 -7.97
C VAL A 67 -5.47 2.98 -6.99
N VAL A 68 -5.92 3.61 -5.89
CA VAL A 68 -5.09 4.02 -4.76
C VAL A 68 -5.48 3.20 -3.53
N ILE A 69 -4.51 2.50 -2.95
CA ILE A 69 -4.73 1.53 -1.88
C ILE A 69 -3.79 1.82 -0.71
N LEU A 70 -4.28 1.75 0.52
CA LEU A 70 -3.44 1.70 1.72
C LEU A 70 -2.55 0.46 1.68
N ASN A 71 -1.24 0.65 1.84
CA ASN A 71 -0.35 -0.48 1.98
C ASN A 71 -0.60 -1.18 3.33
N ARG A 72 -0.95 -2.47 3.28
CA ARG A 72 -1.19 -3.30 4.46
C ARG A 72 0.06 -3.50 5.32
N TYR A 73 1.24 -3.40 4.69
CA TYR A 73 2.55 -3.51 5.35
C TYR A 73 3.32 -2.19 5.19
N PRO A 74 2.85 -1.10 5.83
CA PRO A 74 3.34 0.22 5.56
C PRO A 74 4.77 0.42 6.05
N TYR A 75 5.55 1.24 5.34
CA TYR A 75 6.88 1.69 5.78
C TYR A 75 6.77 2.82 6.81
N THR A 76 5.79 3.71 6.60
CA THR A 76 5.40 4.79 7.50
C THR A 76 3.88 4.93 7.50
N ASN A 77 3.33 5.72 8.42
CA ASN A 77 1.89 6.02 8.41
C ASN A 77 1.48 6.67 7.06
N GLY A 78 0.34 6.27 6.51
CA GLY A 78 -0.13 6.82 5.24
C GLY A 78 0.58 6.31 3.98
N HIS A 79 1.34 5.21 4.06
CA HIS A 79 1.95 4.59 2.89
C HIS A 79 0.88 4.08 1.92
N LEU A 80 0.82 4.69 0.73
CA LEU A 80 -0.09 4.30 -0.34
C LEU A 80 0.62 3.55 -1.45
N LEU A 81 -0.14 2.66 -2.07
CA LEU A 81 0.18 2.05 -3.36
C LEU A 81 -0.74 2.66 -4.42
N ILE A 82 -0.19 3.05 -5.57
CA ILE A 82 -0.94 3.57 -6.71
C ILE A 82 -0.62 2.68 -7.91
N ALA A 83 -1.65 2.03 -8.44
CA ALA A 83 -1.49 0.99 -9.46
C ALA A 83 -2.49 1.16 -10.61
N PRO A 84 -2.15 0.73 -11.83
CA PRO A 84 -3.13 0.61 -12.92
C PRO A 84 -4.17 -0.46 -12.57
N LEU A 85 -5.37 -0.34 -13.13
CA LEU A 85 -6.42 -1.35 -12.98
C LEU A 85 -6.11 -2.64 -13.75
N GLN A 86 -5.25 -2.58 -14.78
CA GLN A 86 -4.84 -3.73 -15.57
C GLN A 86 -3.59 -4.38 -14.97
N HIS A 87 -3.51 -5.70 -15.09
CA HIS A 87 -2.35 -6.46 -14.63
C HIS A 87 -1.19 -6.32 -15.63
N GLN A 88 -0.30 -5.39 -15.34
CA GLN A 88 0.87 -5.06 -16.16
C GLN A 88 2.11 -4.99 -15.29
N ALA A 89 3.19 -5.63 -15.70
CA ALA A 89 4.40 -5.81 -14.90
C ALA A 89 5.44 -4.72 -15.11
N THR A 90 5.47 -4.12 -16.30
CA THR A 90 6.57 -3.25 -16.74
C THR A 90 6.08 -1.92 -17.27
N LEU A 91 6.92 -0.89 -17.19
CA LEU A 91 6.58 0.45 -17.71
C LEU A 91 6.27 0.48 -19.22
N PRO A 92 6.99 -0.26 -20.09
CA PRO A 92 6.67 -0.30 -21.52
C PRO A 92 5.30 -0.90 -21.88
N GLU A 93 4.70 -1.68 -20.96
CA GLU A 93 3.38 -2.29 -21.18
C GLU A 93 2.23 -1.32 -20.89
N ILE A 94 2.50 -0.22 -20.21
CA ILE A 94 1.48 0.72 -19.75
C ILE A 94 1.27 1.83 -20.77
N ASP A 95 0.01 2.05 -21.15
CA ASP A 95 -0.36 3.14 -22.04
C ASP A 95 -0.02 4.51 -21.44
N ALA A 96 0.37 5.47 -22.30
CA ALA A 96 0.77 6.81 -21.87
C ALA A 96 -0.33 7.54 -21.09
N SER A 97 -1.60 7.31 -21.43
CA SER A 97 -2.75 7.88 -20.69
C SER A 97 -2.84 7.36 -19.28
N VAL A 98 -2.58 6.07 -19.06
CA VAL A 98 -2.55 5.44 -17.74
C VAL A 98 -1.36 5.94 -16.92
N LEU A 99 -0.18 6.07 -17.56
CA LEU A 99 0.99 6.67 -16.89
C LEU A 99 0.72 8.10 -16.44
N LEU A 100 0.02 8.89 -17.26
CA LEU A 100 -0.36 10.26 -16.90
C LEU A 100 -1.33 10.28 -15.72
N ASP A 101 -2.37 9.41 -15.73
CA ASP A 101 -3.33 9.28 -14.63
C ASP A 101 -2.62 8.91 -13.31
N LEU A 102 -1.71 7.94 -13.34
CA LEU A 102 -0.90 7.54 -12.19
C LEU A 102 -0.05 8.70 -11.64
N GLN A 103 0.58 9.50 -12.50
CA GLN A 103 1.36 10.65 -12.07
C GLN A 103 0.48 11.78 -11.49
N GLN A 104 -0.70 12.00 -12.05
CA GLN A 104 -1.68 12.95 -11.50
C GLN A 104 -2.17 12.49 -10.12
N LEU A 105 -2.45 11.20 -9.94
CA LEU A 105 -2.83 10.65 -8.63
C LEU A 105 -1.71 10.83 -7.60
N LEU A 106 -0.45 10.61 -7.97
CA LEU A 106 0.69 10.88 -7.07
C LEU A 106 0.69 12.35 -6.60
N ALA A 107 0.52 13.30 -7.53
CA ALA A 107 0.49 14.72 -7.19
C ALA A 107 -0.70 15.08 -6.27
N ILE A 108 -1.89 14.59 -6.58
CA ILE A 108 -3.10 14.78 -5.78
C ILE A 108 -2.92 14.22 -4.36
N TRP A 109 -2.40 12.99 -4.26
CA TRP A 109 -2.26 12.34 -2.97
C TRP A 109 -1.11 12.91 -2.12
N CYS A 110 -0.05 13.45 -2.73
CA CYS A 110 0.92 14.26 -1.99
C CYS A 110 0.23 15.44 -1.30
N GLN A 111 -0.61 16.19 -2.02
CA GLN A 111 -1.34 17.32 -1.43
C GLN A 111 -2.32 16.90 -0.33
N ARG A 112 -3.07 15.81 -0.55
CA ARG A 112 -4.00 15.27 0.43
C ARG A 112 -3.29 14.84 1.71
N LEU A 113 -2.23 14.04 1.59
CA LEU A 113 -1.45 13.57 2.74
C LEU A 113 -0.74 14.71 3.48
N THR A 114 -0.31 15.76 2.77
CA THR A 114 0.20 16.97 3.42
C THR A 114 -0.87 17.64 4.28
N ARG A 115 -2.11 17.75 3.78
CA ARG A 115 -3.20 18.39 4.52
C ARG A 115 -3.74 17.52 5.66
N THR A 116 -3.84 16.21 5.44
CA THR A 116 -4.54 15.29 6.34
C THR A 116 -3.63 14.73 7.43
N LEU A 117 -2.37 14.45 7.09
CA LEU A 117 -1.39 13.83 7.97
C LEU A 117 -0.21 14.76 8.28
N GLU A 118 -0.26 16.02 7.82
CA GLU A 118 0.83 16.99 7.99
C GLU A 118 2.18 16.45 7.48
N ALA A 119 2.15 15.64 6.42
CA ALA A 119 3.37 15.10 5.82
C ALA A 119 4.25 16.24 5.29
N GLN A 120 5.55 16.20 5.60
CA GLN A 120 6.50 17.25 5.25
C GLN A 120 7.39 16.87 4.05
N GLY A 121 7.33 15.62 3.63
CA GLY A 121 8.05 15.12 2.46
C GLY A 121 7.50 13.77 2.01
N PHE A 122 7.99 13.29 0.87
CA PHE A 122 7.57 12.01 0.30
C PHE A 122 8.75 11.27 -0.33
N ASN A 123 8.78 9.94 -0.14
CA ASN A 123 9.54 9.08 -1.02
C ASN A 123 8.55 8.45 -2.00
N ILE A 124 8.82 8.61 -3.30
CA ILE A 124 8.00 8.09 -4.39
C ILE A 124 8.88 7.22 -5.26
N GLY A 125 8.41 6.02 -5.60
CA GLY A 125 9.19 5.11 -6.43
C GLY A 125 8.49 3.81 -6.78
N LEU A 126 9.18 3.01 -7.60
CA LEU A 126 8.76 1.71 -8.10
C LEU A 126 9.80 0.65 -7.75
N ASN A 127 9.34 -0.56 -7.48
CA ASN A 127 10.18 -1.74 -7.49
C ASN A 127 9.85 -2.55 -8.76
N LEU A 128 10.75 -2.55 -9.74
CA LEU A 128 10.55 -3.29 -10.99
C LEU A 128 11.25 -4.64 -10.94
N GLY A 129 10.45 -5.71 -10.95
CA GLY A 129 10.94 -7.08 -10.87
C GLY A 129 11.29 -7.54 -9.46
N GLN A 130 11.42 -8.85 -9.30
CA GLN A 130 11.63 -9.50 -8.01
C GLN A 130 12.97 -9.08 -7.36
N VAL A 131 14.05 -8.97 -8.15
CA VAL A 131 15.38 -8.60 -7.63
C VAL A 131 15.46 -7.16 -7.12
N ALA A 132 14.53 -6.29 -7.53
CA ALA A 132 14.38 -4.94 -7.03
C ALA A 132 13.49 -4.86 -5.77
N GLY A 133 13.01 -6.01 -5.26
CA GLY A 133 12.19 -6.07 -4.05
C GLY A 133 10.70 -5.88 -4.27
N ALA A 134 10.19 -6.06 -5.51
CA ALA A 134 8.76 -6.01 -5.77
C ALA A 134 8.03 -7.14 -5.03
N GLY A 135 7.07 -6.79 -4.16
CA GLY A 135 6.20 -7.77 -3.48
C GLY A 135 5.21 -8.44 -4.42
N VAL A 136 4.82 -7.75 -5.50
CA VAL A 136 3.97 -8.27 -6.58
C VAL A 136 4.65 -7.93 -7.91
N PRO A 137 5.61 -8.75 -8.37
CA PRO A 137 6.40 -8.46 -9.57
C PRO A 137 5.59 -8.36 -10.85
N GLY A 138 4.45 -9.05 -10.93
CA GLY A 138 3.56 -9.08 -12.10
C GLY A 138 2.59 -7.91 -12.22
N HIS A 139 2.49 -7.05 -11.20
CA HIS A 139 1.59 -5.90 -11.23
C HIS A 139 2.29 -4.64 -10.73
N LEU A 140 2.63 -3.78 -11.65
CA LEU A 140 3.35 -2.54 -11.37
C LEU A 140 2.54 -1.63 -10.44
N HIS A 141 3.21 -1.07 -9.43
CA HIS A 141 2.60 -0.15 -8.48
C HIS A 141 3.65 0.84 -7.94
N TRP A 142 3.25 2.10 -7.85
CA TRP A 142 4.03 3.15 -7.20
C TRP A 142 3.83 3.08 -5.69
N HIS A 143 4.93 3.24 -4.96
CA HIS A 143 4.93 3.54 -3.55
C HIS A 143 4.90 5.05 -3.36
N LEU A 144 3.96 5.54 -2.56
CA LEU A 144 3.91 6.90 -2.07
C LEU A 144 4.03 6.86 -0.54
N VAL A 145 5.19 7.24 -0.04
CA VAL A 145 5.58 7.09 1.37
C VAL A 145 5.74 8.47 2.01
N PRO A 146 4.80 8.91 2.86
CA PRO A 146 4.90 10.17 3.58
C PRO A 146 6.08 10.16 4.56
N ARG A 147 6.68 11.35 4.76
CA ARG A 147 7.83 11.53 5.64
C ARG A 147 7.65 12.74 6.55
N TRP A 148 8.23 12.62 7.75
CA TRP A 148 8.26 13.67 8.78
C TRP A 148 9.67 13.77 9.37
N PRO A 149 10.08 14.94 9.92
CA PRO A 149 11.29 15.04 10.72
C PRO A 149 11.22 14.07 11.91
N GLY A 150 12.25 13.23 12.05
CA GLY A 150 12.30 12.27 13.15
C GLY A 150 11.35 11.07 13.02
N ASP A 151 10.82 10.77 11.85
CA ASP A 151 9.99 9.59 11.59
C ASP A 151 10.77 8.25 11.78
N VAL A 152 12.09 8.31 11.78
CA VAL A 152 12.98 7.23 12.21
C VAL A 152 13.34 7.47 13.68
N ASN A 153 12.89 6.62 14.57
CA ASN A 153 13.12 6.73 16.01
C ASN A 153 14.12 5.70 16.55
N PHE A 154 14.36 5.74 17.86
CA PHE A 154 15.24 4.81 18.57
C PHE A 154 14.92 3.34 18.26
N MET A 155 13.63 2.97 18.16
CA MET A 155 13.22 1.58 17.90
C MET A 155 13.69 1.08 16.53
N THR A 156 13.67 1.93 15.51
CA THR A 156 14.19 1.59 14.17
C THR A 156 15.70 1.42 14.20
N SER A 157 16.41 2.29 14.94
CA SER A 157 17.88 2.29 15.00
C SER A 157 18.44 1.15 15.86
N VAL A 158 17.78 0.77 16.94
CA VAL A 158 18.28 -0.23 17.91
C VAL A 158 17.68 -1.61 17.66
N ALA A 159 16.38 -1.67 17.35
CA ALA A 159 15.66 -2.94 17.22
C ALA A 159 15.25 -3.29 15.76
N GLY A 160 15.59 -2.46 14.78
CA GLY A 160 15.13 -2.64 13.39
C GLY A 160 13.60 -2.60 13.24
N THR A 161 12.90 -2.10 14.25
CA THR A 161 11.44 -2.13 14.34
C THR A 161 10.83 -0.80 13.94
N ARG A 162 9.84 -0.83 13.05
CA ARG A 162 9.05 0.34 12.67
C ARG A 162 7.84 0.46 13.57
N VAL A 163 7.54 1.68 13.99
CA VAL A 163 6.33 2.01 14.77
C VAL A 163 5.36 2.73 13.84
N ILE A 164 4.16 2.15 13.65
CA ILE A 164 3.06 2.79 12.92
C ILE A 164 2.06 3.30 13.97
N PRO A 165 1.86 4.62 14.07
CA PRO A 165 1.12 5.22 15.19
C PRO A 165 -0.41 5.13 15.05
N GLN A 166 -0.94 4.74 13.90
CA GLN A 166 -2.38 4.76 13.59
C GLN A 166 -2.84 3.43 13.02
N ALA A 167 -4.04 2.96 13.42
CA ALA A 167 -4.66 1.79 12.84
C ALA A 167 -5.07 2.07 11.38
N LEU A 168 -5.00 1.05 10.52
CA LEU A 168 -5.32 1.18 9.09
C LEU A 168 -6.77 1.62 8.85
N ASP A 169 -7.71 1.13 9.67
CA ASP A 169 -9.13 1.49 9.58
C ASP A 169 -9.39 2.97 9.88
N ASP A 170 -8.74 3.51 10.91
CA ASP A 170 -8.85 4.93 11.28
C ASP A 170 -8.23 5.80 10.19
N LEU A 171 -7.09 5.39 9.67
CA LEU A 171 -6.42 6.06 8.56
C LEU A 171 -7.28 6.02 7.28
N TRP A 172 -7.90 4.88 6.97
CA TRP A 172 -8.79 4.77 5.83
C TRP A 172 -9.96 5.75 5.91
N ASN A 173 -10.65 5.80 7.07
CA ASN A 173 -11.74 6.74 7.30
C ASN A 173 -11.29 8.19 7.12
N GLN A 174 -10.12 8.54 7.65
CA GLN A 174 -9.54 9.88 7.55
C GLN A 174 -9.23 10.27 6.10
N LEU A 175 -8.65 9.36 5.32
CA LEU A 175 -8.28 9.62 3.92
C LEU A 175 -9.51 9.67 2.99
N ARG A 176 -10.53 8.84 3.25
CA ARG A 176 -11.80 8.88 2.48
C ARG A 176 -12.59 10.16 2.71
N SER A 177 -12.52 10.75 3.89
CA SER A 177 -13.21 12.02 4.17
C SER A 177 -12.59 13.22 3.42
N CYS A 178 -11.42 13.07 2.84
CA CYS A 178 -10.70 14.11 2.08
C CYS A 178 -10.81 13.93 0.56
N THR A 179 -11.55 12.92 0.09
CA THR A 179 -11.84 12.70 -1.33
C THR A 179 -13.15 13.37 -1.71
#